data_686405d3399abe1ac794987fe01cb020
#
_entry.id   686405d3399abe1ac794987fe01cb020
#
_cell.length_a   1.000
_cell.length_b   1.000
_cell.length_c   1.000
_cell.angle_alpha   90.00
_cell.angle_beta   90.00
_cell.angle_gamma   90.00
#
_symmetry.space_group_name_H-M   'P 1'
#
loop_
_entity.id
_entity.type
_entity.pdbx_description
1 polymer ?
#
loop_
_entity_poly.entity_id
_entity_poly.type
_entity_poly.pdbx_seq_one_letter_code
_entity_poly.pdbx_strand_id
1 'polypeptide(L)'
;MLHDLGIFRCDAPSIHCHGTEPYIRHGQIGGELLRAEGYERHARVCERHTGTGLPGFEPETLEEEIICYADKFYSKSQPEKVRTVLETAQSLEKFGHEGVKKFLAWSERFE
;
A
#
# COMPACT_ATOMS: atom_id res chain seq x y z
N MET A 1 -5.55 -9.94 -3.46
CA MET A 1 -6.44 -8.97 -2.81
C MET A 1 -6.67 -7.75 -3.69
N LEU A 2 -7.83 -7.13 -3.55
CA LEU A 2 -8.24 -6.02 -4.43
C LEU A 2 -7.39 -4.75 -4.29
N HIS A 3 -6.66 -4.59 -3.18
CA HIS A 3 -5.87 -3.37 -2.98
C HIS A 3 -4.76 -3.18 -4.03
N ASP A 4 -4.32 -4.26 -4.67
CA ASP A 4 -3.31 -4.22 -5.72
C ASP A 4 -3.88 -4.38 -7.13
N LEU A 5 -5.19 -4.27 -7.31
CA LEU A 5 -5.84 -4.51 -8.59
C LEU A 5 -5.23 -3.72 -9.76
N GLY A 6 -4.80 -2.47 -9.51
CA GLY A 6 -4.28 -1.61 -10.56
C GLY A 6 -2.84 -1.87 -11.00
N ILE A 7 -2.14 -2.79 -10.33
CA ILE A 7 -0.70 -2.97 -10.54
C ILE A 7 -0.36 -3.47 -11.94
N PHE A 8 -1.28 -4.17 -12.60
CA PHE A 8 -1.04 -4.71 -13.93
C PHE A 8 -0.80 -3.64 -14.99
N ARG A 9 -1.22 -2.39 -14.73
CA ARG A 9 -1.01 -1.26 -15.64
C ARG A 9 0.31 -0.53 -15.39
N CYS A 10 1.07 -0.96 -14.40
CA CYS A 10 2.30 -0.29 -14.00
C CYS A 10 3.54 -0.97 -14.56
N ASP A 11 4.62 -0.21 -14.63
CA ASP A 11 5.93 -0.73 -15.01
C ASP A 11 6.60 -1.29 -13.75
N ALA A 12 6.51 -2.60 -13.56
CA ALA A 12 7.09 -3.30 -12.42
C ALA A 12 7.64 -4.66 -12.90
N PRO A 13 8.76 -4.67 -13.65
CA PRO A 13 9.27 -5.90 -14.28
C PRO A 13 9.70 -6.97 -13.27
N SER A 14 10.07 -6.59 -12.05
CA SER A 14 10.46 -7.56 -11.01
C SER A 14 9.32 -8.48 -10.61
N ILE A 15 8.07 -8.11 -10.89
CA ILE A 15 6.88 -8.92 -10.62
C ILE A 15 6.09 -9.20 -11.90
N HIS A 16 6.76 -9.12 -13.06
CA HIS A 16 6.20 -9.43 -14.37
C HIS A 16 5.05 -8.53 -14.83
N CYS A 17 5.05 -7.27 -14.37
CA CYS A 17 4.09 -6.27 -14.83
C CYS A 17 4.78 -5.31 -15.81
N HIS A 18 4.25 -5.21 -17.01
CA HIS A 18 4.88 -4.46 -18.11
C HIS A 18 3.97 -3.35 -18.68
N GLY A 19 3.21 -2.70 -17.79
CA GLY A 19 2.41 -1.55 -18.18
C GLY A 19 3.24 -0.28 -18.36
N THR A 20 2.58 0.84 -18.62
CA THR A 20 3.23 2.12 -18.89
C THR A 20 3.16 3.11 -17.72
N GLU A 21 2.29 2.85 -16.74
CA GLU A 21 2.10 3.75 -15.61
C GLU A 21 3.18 3.58 -14.54
N PRO A 22 3.59 4.66 -13.85
CA PRO A 22 4.51 4.54 -12.71
C PRO A 22 3.92 3.63 -11.61
N TYR A 23 4.77 2.85 -11.00
CA TYR A 23 4.37 1.92 -9.93
C TYR A 23 3.59 2.61 -8.81
N ILE A 24 3.97 3.82 -8.43
CA ILE A 24 3.32 4.58 -7.35
C ILE A 24 1.82 4.81 -7.59
N ARG A 25 1.40 4.75 -8.86
CA ARG A 25 0.00 4.97 -9.24
C ARG A 25 -0.88 3.73 -9.16
N HIS A 26 -0.34 2.57 -8.81
CA HIS A 26 -1.14 1.34 -8.82
C HIS A 26 -2.38 1.42 -7.90
N GLY A 27 -2.27 2.10 -6.76
CA GLY A 27 -3.40 2.30 -5.86
C GLY A 27 -4.49 3.17 -6.48
N GLN A 28 -4.11 4.27 -7.11
CA GLN A 28 -5.05 5.18 -7.78
C GLN A 28 -5.76 4.50 -8.93
N ILE A 29 -5.02 3.75 -9.74
CA ILE A 29 -5.58 3.02 -10.89
C ILE A 29 -6.59 1.98 -10.42
N GLY A 30 -6.25 1.19 -9.41
CA GLY A 30 -7.15 0.19 -8.83
C GLY A 30 -8.39 0.84 -8.23
N GLY A 31 -8.23 2.00 -7.58
CA GLY A 31 -9.33 2.76 -7.04
C GLY A 31 -10.31 3.21 -8.11
N GLU A 32 -9.81 3.72 -9.22
CA GLU A 32 -10.65 4.12 -10.36
C GLU A 32 -11.45 2.93 -10.90
N LEU A 33 -10.80 1.78 -11.05
CA LEU A 33 -11.47 0.56 -11.54
C LEU A 33 -12.57 0.09 -10.60
N LEU A 34 -12.30 0.07 -9.31
CA LEU A 34 -13.27 -0.36 -8.31
C LEU A 34 -14.43 0.60 -8.17
N ARG A 35 -14.17 1.90 -8.23
CA ARG A 35 -15.21 2.92 -8.16
C ARG A 35 -16.14 2.84 -9.36
N ALA A 36 -15.60 2.55 -10.55
CA ALA A 36 -16.39 2.34 -11.76
C ALA A 36 -17.35 1.16 -11.61
N GLU A 37 -16.98 0.16 -10.81
CA GLU A 37 -17.83 -1.01 -10.52
C GLU A 37 -18.74 -0.82 -9.29
N GLY A 38 -18.73 0.36 -8.67
CA GLY A 38 -19.58 0.66 -7.53
C GLY A 38 -19.01 0.29 -6.16
N TYR A 39 -17.73 -0.05 -6.06
CA TYR A 39 -17.09 -0.47 -4.81
C TYR A 39 -16.30 0.67 -4.16
N GLU A 40 -17.01 1.69 -3.66
CA GLU A 40 -16.38 2.90 -3.13
C GLU A 40 -15.46 2.64 -1.94
N ARG A 41 -15.87 1.82 -0.97
CA ARG A 41 -15.05 1.53 0.20
C ARG A 41 -13.77 0.76 -0.17
N HIS A 42 -13.90 -0.17 -1.10
CA HIS A 42 -12.75 -0.94 -1.61
C HIS A 42 -11.82 -0.03 -2.43
N ALA A 43 -12.40 0.89 -3.20
CA ALA A 43 -11.63 1.87 -3.97
C ALA A 43 -10.77 2.73 -3.04
N ARG A 44 -11.31 3.20 -1.93
CA ARG A 44 -10.56 3.99 -0.95
C ARG A 44 -9.40 3.21 -0.33
N VAL A 45 -9.62 1.94 0.01
CA VAL A 45 -8.53 1.08 0.52
C VAL A 45 -7.42 0.96 -0.51
N CYS A 46 -7.78 0.74 -1.76
CA CYS A 46 -6.83 0.62 -2.87
C CYS A 46 -6.00 1.89 -3.03
N GLU A 47 -6.66 3.05 -3.04
CA GLU A 47 -5.99 4.34 -3.20
C GLU A 47 -5.04 4.67 -2.06
N ARG A 48 -5.34 4.23 -0.84
CA ARG A 48 -4.66 4.66 0.39
C ARG A 48 -3.75 3.61 1.02
N HIS A 49 -3.64 2.42 0.44
CA HIS A 49 -2.84 1.35 1.04
C HIS A 49 -1.33 1.60 0.99
N THR A 50 -0.86 2.45 0.09
CA THR A 50 0.56 2.81 0.02
C THR A 50 0.98 3.72 1.16
N GLY A 51 0.03 4.35 1.84
CA GLY A 51 0.27 5.10 3.06
C GLY A 51 0.69 6.54 2.82
N THR A 52 1.69 6.97 3.56
CA THR A 52 2.01 8.38 3.75
C THR A 52 2.85 9.02 2.63
N GLY A 53 3.11 8.30 1.55
CA GLY A 53 3.95 8.82 0.46
C GLY A 53 3.26 9.78 -0.49
N LEU A 54 1.92 9.84 -0.46
CA LEU A 54 1.14 10.64 -1.40
C LEU A 54 0.21 11.58 -0.64
N PRO A 55 0.44 12.91 -0.70
CA PRO A 55 -0.46 13.88 -0.06
C PRO A 55 -1.91 13.70 -0.53
N GLY A 56 -2.84 13.69 0.41
CA GLY A 56 -4.26 13.49 0.11
C GLY A 56 -4.70 12.04 0.03
N PHE A 57 -3.78 11.09 0.12
CA PHE A 57 -4.07 9.65 0.05
C PHE A 57 -3.64 8.90 1.31
N GLU A 58 -3.61 9.57 2.45
CA GLU A 58 -3.38 8.91 3.73
C GLU A 58 -4.61 8.10 4.16
N PRO A 59 -4.42 6.93 4.79
CA PRO A 59 -5.55 6.16 5.30
C PRO A 59 -6.28 6.92 6.41
N GLU A 60 -7.60 6.95 6.33
CA GLU A 60 -8.46 7.68 7.27
C GLU A 60 -9.39 6.77 8.07
N THR A 61 -9.88 5.68 7.46
CA THR A 61 -10.75 4.74 8.15
C THR A 61 -9.95 3.61 8.77
N LEU A 62 -10.54 2.90 9.73
CA LEU A 62 -9.88 1.76 10.37
C LEU A 62 -9.48 0.69 9.36
N GLU A 63 -10.36 0.36 8.43
CA GLU A 63 -10.07 -0.64 7.40
C GLU A 63 -8.93 -0.20 6.48
N GLU A 64 -8.86 1.08 6.14
CA GLU A 64 -7.76 1.63 5.33
C GLU A 64 -6.44 1.55 6.08
N GLU A 65 -6.44 1.86 7.38
CA GLU A 65 -5.24 1.78 8.21
C GLU A 65 -4.75 0.35 8.38
N ILE A 66 -5.67 -0.60 8.60
CA ILE A 66 -5.32 -2.02 8.77
C ILE A 66 -4.64 -2.57 7.51
N ILE A 67 -5.21 -2.32 6.34
CA ILE A 67 -4.64 -2.81 5.08
C ILE A 67 -3.29 -2.14 4.80
N CYS A 68 -3.20 -0.83 5.02
CA CYS A 68 -1.96 -0.09 4.84
C CYS A 68 -0.85 -0.65 5.75
N TYR A 69 -1.18 -0.93 7.00
CA TYR A 69 -0.24 -1.50 7.96
C TYR A 69 0.18 -2.92 7.56
N ALA A 70 -0.78 -3.79 7.30
CA ALA A 70 -0.52 -5.20 6.98
C ALA A 70 0.31 -5.37 5.71
N ASP A 71 0.03 -4.57 4.68
CA ASP A 71 0.73 -4.65 3.40
C ASP A 71 2.23 -4.40 3.53
N LYS A 72 2.64 -3.61 4.52
CA LYS A 72 4.06 -3.26 4.70
C LYS A 72 4.96 -4.43 5.12
N PHE A 73 4.38 -5.51 5.64
CA PHE A 73 5.14 -6.69 6.07
C PHE A 73 5.52 -7.60 4.92
N TYR A 74 5.01 -7.37 3.71
CA TYR A 74 5.19 -8.25 2.57
C TYR A 74 5.89 -7.52 1.42
N SER A 75 6.74 -8.25 0.70
CA SER A 75 7.35 -7.76 -0.52
C SER A 75 6.83 -8.59 -1.70
N LYS A 76 6.43 -7.93 -2.78
CA LYS A 76 5.94 -8.61 -3.99
C LYS A 76 7.04 -9.40 -4.69
N SER A 77 8.30 -8.98 -4.54
CA SER A 77 9.44 -9.69 -5.11
C SER A 77 9.86 -10.92 -4.26
N GLN A 78 9.39 -10.99 -3.02
CA GLN A 78 9.65 -12.11 -2.11
C GLN A 78 8.38 -12.44 -1.34
N PRO A 79 7.33 -12.96 -2.01
CA PRO A 79 6.01 -13.12 -1.41
C PRO A 79 5.94 -14.11 -0.25
N GLU A 80 6.87 -15.06 -0.17
CA GLU A 80 6.92 -16.03 0.92
C GLU A 80 7.61 -15.50 2.19
N LYS A 81 8.23 -14.31 2.13
CA LYS A 81 8.94 -13.73 3.26
C LYS A 81 8.09 -12.66 3.95
N VAL A 82 7.80 -12.88 5.23
CA VAL A 82 7.10 -11.92 6.08
C VAL A 82 8.15 -11.17 6.91
N ARG A 83 8.12 -9.84 6.85
CA ARG A 83 9.06 -9.00 7.59
C ARG A 83 8.63 -8.84 9.04
N THR A 84 9.61 -8.67 9.94
CA THR A 84 9.33 -8.28 11.32
C THR A 84 8.98 -6.79 11.38
N VAL A 85 8.43 -6.34 12.51
CA VAL A 85 8.15 -4.91 12.74
C VAL A 85 9.43 -4.07 12.57
N LEU A 86 10.53 -4.53 13.15
CA LEU A 86 11.81 -3.80 13.08
C LEU A 86 12.35 -3.71 11.65
N GLU A 87 12.33 -4.81 10.92
CA GLU A 87 12.77 -4.82 9.52
C GLU A 87 11.92 -3.90 8.65
N THR A 88 10.61 -3.89 8.87
CA THR A 88 9.68 -3.03 8.14
C THR A 88 9.95 -1.57 8.45
N ALA A 89 10.12 -1.23 9.73
CA ALA A 89 10.43 0.14 10.14
C ALA A 89 11.73 0.64 9.49
N GLN A 90 12.76 -0.21 9.45
CA GLN A 90 14.03 0.13 8.81
C GLN A 90 13.86 0.40 7.32
N SER A 91 13.03 -0.40 6.64
CA SER A 91 12.80 -0.20 5.20
C SER A 91 12.00 1.08 4.91
N LEU A 92 11.21 1.56 5.85
CA LEU A 92 10.43 2.78 5.69
C LEU A 92 11.22 4.07 5.94
N GLU A 93 12.39 3.99 6.59
CA GLU A 93 13.20 5.17 6.89
C GLU A 93 13.60 5.94 5.63
N LYS A 94 13.79 5.26 4.51
CA LYS A 94 14.11 5.91 3.23
C LYS A 94 13.00 6.83 2.72
N PHE A 95 11.79 6.69 3.23
CA PHE A 95 10.63 7.52 2.86
C PHE A 95 10.34 8.64 3.87
N GLY A 96 11.16 8.75 4.93
CA GLY A 96 11.06 9.81 5.92
C GLY A 96 10.57 9.34 7.29
N HIS A 97 10.82 10.16 8.29
CA HIS A 97 10.55 9.86 9.71
C HIS A 97 9.07 9.76 10.05
N GLU A 98 8.23 10.56 9.37
CA GLU A 98 6.78 10.59 9.67
C GLU A 98 6.12 9.25 9.38
N GLY A 99 6.51 8.60 8.28
CA GLY A 99 6.00 7.28 7.94
C GLY A 99 6.39 6.23 8.97
N VAL A 100 7.62 6.28 9.46
CA VAL A 100 8.12 5.35 10.48
C VAL A 100 7.34 5.52 11.79
N LYS A 101 7.16 6.76 12.23
CA LYS A 101 6.40 7.07 13.46
C LYS A 101 4.98 6.54 13.38
N LYS A 102 4.32 6.76 12.27
CA LYS A 102 2.94 6.32 12.05
C LYS A 102 2.85 4.80 12.03
N PHE A 103 3.80 4.14 11.37
CA PHE A 103 3.87 2.68 11.34
C PHE A 103 4.04 2.09 12.75
N LEU A 104 4.95 2.65 13.55
CA LEU A 104 5.17 2.17 14.91
C LEU A 104 3.96 2.39 15.82
N ALA A 105 3.25 3.51 15.65
CA ALA A 105 1.99 3.75 16.37
C ALA A 105 0.93 2.71 16.01
N TRP A 106 0.84 2.34 14.73
CA TRP A 106 -0.07 1.28 14.28
C TRP A 106 0.33 -0.08 14.84
N SER A 107 1.63 -0.35 14.94
CA SER A 107 2.13 -1.59 15.53
C SER A 107 1.62 -1.77 16.97
N GLU A 108 1.69 -0.71 17.76
CA GLU A 108 1.15 -0.75 19.13
C GLU A 108 -0.37 -0.92 19.16
N ARG A 109 -1.07 -0.26 18.24
CA ARG A 109 -2.53 -0.26 18.20
C ARG A 109 -3.13 -1.59 17.72
N PHE A 110 -2.49 -2.24 16.74
CA PHE A 110 -3.04 -3.43 16.09
C PHE A 110 -2.43 -4.75 16.56
N GLU A 111 -1.43 -4.70 17.40
CA GLU A 111 -0.78 -5.87 17.98
C GLU A 111 -0.71 -5.77 19.49
#